data_e1221698f9645d9641d8aebfa5b3859f
#
_entry.id   e1221698f9645d9641d8aebfa5b3859f
#
_cell.length_a   1.000
_cell.length_b   1.000
_cell.length_c   1.000
_cell.angle_alpha   90.00
_cell.angle_beta   90.00
_cell.angle_gamma   90.00
#
_symmetry.space_group_name_H-M   'P 1'
#
loop_
_entity.id
_entity.type
_entity.pdbx_description
1 polymer ?
#
loop_
_entity_poly.entity_id
_entity_poly.type
_entity_poly.pdbx_seq_one_letter_code
_entity_poly.pdbx_strand_id
1 'polypeptide(L)'
;NLDDDTDITVAVSSSNTSEGTVTPATLTFTEDNWDTAQTVTVTGVDDNSTDGHQPYQISLSAEILNVVSGNTWTSGSIGVYKHLYGVAFGNDIFVTVGIDGKVFTSTNGTTWTPQTSGQTTRLRAVTYANNTFVVTGNGGKVLTSTDGTNWTLSENIVTADLFSVTYGNNLFVAVGGQDTIITSTDGSTWTIQDSGVPEESVYLYEVSYGNDQFVTVGDQGTILSSTDGETWTAQNSGTDISLKGVTNANGTFLVFGQFGDIESILTSTNVTNWSIETSDQSKGVISNTDERINRISYLNSTFIGLGKNGTIYIASD
;
A
#
# COMPACT_ATOMS: atom_id res chain seq x y z
N ASN A 1 19.77 13.49 -2.39
CA ASN A 1 20.68 13.01 -1.36
C ASN A 1 20.63 11.49 -1.36
N LEU A 2 21.73 10.84 -1.76
CA LEU A 2 21.90 9.39 -1.62
C LEU A 2 22.35 9.18 -0.18
N ASP A 3 21.51 8.57 0.65
CA ASP A 3 21.73 8.34 2.09
C ASP A 3 21.83 6.85 2.43
N ASP A 4 22.06 6.03 1.42
CA ASP A 4 22.33 4.61 1.54
C ASP A 4 23.48 4.20 0.59
N ASP A 5 23.98 2.99 0.73
CA ASP A 5 25.09 2.44 -0.07
C ASP A 5 24.71 2.21 -1.56
N THR A 6 23.84 3.05 -2.15
CA THR A 6 23.28 2.82 -3.48
C THR A 6 23.87 3.74 -4.52
N ASP A 7 24.66 3.18 -5.44
CA ASP A 7 25.17 3.87 -6.60
C ASP A 7 24.09 3.97 -7.70
N ILE A 8 23.98 5.16 -8.31
CA ILE A 8 23.14 5.36 -9.51
C ILE A 8 24.01 5.28 -10.75
N THR A 9 23.69 4.34 -11.63
CA THR A 9 24.37 4.21 -12.93
C THR A 9 23.47 4.78 -14.04
N VAL A 10 24.01 5.73 -14.79
CA VAL A 10 23.35 6.32 -15.95
C VAL A 10 24.03 5.80 -17.23
N ALA A 11 23.31 5.04 -18.03
CA ALA A 11 23.81 4.60 -19.33
C ALA A 11 23.74 5.76 -20.32
N VAL A 12 24.80 5.94 -21.09
CA VAL A 12 24.90 6.94 -22.15
C VAL A 12 25.11 6.22 -23.48
N SER A 13 24.22 6.49 -24.43
CA SER A 13 24.28 5.82 -25.72
C SER A 13 24.05 6.79 -26.89
N SER A 14 24.63 6.46 -28.05
CA SER A 14 24.34 7.10 -29.31
C SER A 14 23.35 6.24 -30.11
N SER A 15 22.38 6.86 -30.76
CA SER A 15 21.43 6.17 -31.65
C SER A 15 22.06 5.70 -32.94
N ASN A 16 23.22 6.25 -33.31
CA ASN A 16 23.98 5.86 -34.50
C ASN A 16 25.48 5.96 -34.19
N THR A 17 26.14 4.84 -33.91
CA THR A 17 27.55 4.78 -33.55
C THR A 17 28.49 4.90 -34.73
N SER A 18 28.01 4.79 -35.97
CA SER A 18 28.80 5.09 -37.20
C SER A 18 28.97 6.58 -37.43
N GLU A 19 28.11 7.42 -36.86
CA GLU A 19 28.16 8.89 -36.99
C GLU A 19 28.71 9.58 -35.77
N GLY A 20 28.45 8.98 -34.58
CA GLY A 20 28.93 9.56 -33.30
C GLY A 20 28.98 8.55 -32.20
N THR A 21 30.03 8.63 -31.40
CA THR A 21 30.26 7.79 -30.24
C THR A 21 30.27 8.62 -28.96
N VAL A 22 30.05 7.96 -27.80
CA VAL A 22 30.06 8.57 -26.49
C VAL A 22 31.05 7.87 -25.56
N THR A 23 31.70 8.65 -24.71
CA THR A 23 32.63 8.12 -23.69
C THR A 23 32.59 9.01 -22.44
N PRO A 24 32.40 8.44 -21.26
CA PRO A 24 32.15 7.02 -20.98
C PRO A 24 30.73 6.61 -21.41
N ALA A 25 30.52 5.31 -21.59
CA ALA A 25 29.20 4.74 -21.88
C ALA A 25 28.31 4.66 -20.65
N THR A 26 28.86 4.88 -19.46
CA THR A 26 28.15 4.91 -18.18
C THR A 26 28.72 5.98 -17.27
N LEU A 27 27.85 6.65 -16.54
CA LEU A 27 28.19 7.54 -15.43
C LEU A 27 27.73 6.87 -14.14
N THR A 28 28.54 6.92 -13.09
CA THR A 28 28.17 6.39 -11.77
C THR A 28 28.17 7.54 -10.76
N PHE A 29 27.06 7.74 -10.10
CA PHE A 29 26.89 8.68 -9.00
C PHE A 29 26.81 7.91 -7.70
N THR A 30 27.68 8.25 -6.78
CA THR A 30 27.82 7.65 -5.46
C THR A 30 27.49 8.69 -4.38
N GLU A 31 27.44 8.28 -3.12
CA GLU A 31 27.31 9.17 -1.97
C GLU A 31 28.37 10.30 -1.96
N ASP A 32 29.57 10.00 -2.44
CA ASP A 32 30.72 10.93 -2.43
C ASP A 32 30.72 11.91 -3.64
N ASN A 33 29.97 11.61 -4.72
CA ASN A 33 30.09 12.37 -5.98
C ASN A 33 28.75 12.77 -6.61
N TRP A 34 27.61 12.52 -5.97
CA TRP A 34 26.28 12.76 -6.54
C TRP A 34 26.05 14.23 -6.95
N ASP A 35 26.71 15.19 -6.33
CA ASP A 35 26.66 16.63 -6.60
C ASP A 35 27.80 17.13 -7.50
N THR A 36 28.66 16.23 -7.96
CA THR A 36 29.81 16.54 -8.80
C THR A 36 29.46 16.30 -10.28
N ALA A 37 29.59 17.36 -11.11
CA ALA A 37 29.31 17.24 -12.54
C ALA A 37 30.24 16.23 -13.22
N GLN A 38 29.67 15.26 -13.90
CA GLN A 38 30.41 14.28 -14.70
C GLN A 38 30.30 14.64 -16.20
N THR A 39 31.37 14.43 -16.93
CA THR A 39 31.46 14.84 -18.34
C THR A 39 31.36 13.63 -19.25
N VAL A 40 30.51 13.73 -20.27
CA VAL A 40 30.44 12.80 -21.40
C VAL A 40 31.05 13.49 -22.63
N THR A 41 32.00 12.83 -23.27
CA THR A 41 32.56 13.28 -24.54
C THR A 41 31.81 12.62 -25.69
N VAL A 42 31.27 13.45 -26.57
CA VAL A 42 30.67 13.01 -27.84
C VAL A 42 31.70 13.22 -28.96
N THR A 43 32.03 12.17 -29.69
CA THR A 43 32.99 12.21 -30.79
C THR A 43 32.29 11.87 -32.09
N GLY A 44 32.36 12.76 -33.07
CA GLY A 44 31.91 12.47 -34.42
C GLY A 44 32.80 11.38 -35.06
N VAL A 45 32.20 10.49 -35.79
CA VAL A 45 32.86 9.42 -36.55
C VAL A 45 32.69 9.73 -38.02
N ASP A 46 33.78 9.66 -38.77
CA ASP A 46 33.77 9.73 -40.24
C ASP A 46 33.82 8.30 -40.78
N ASP A 47 32.76 7.84 -41.42
CA ASP A 47 32.66 6.48 -41.93
C ASP A 47 33.04 6.37 -43.42
N ASN A 48 33.56 7.45 -44.03
CA ASN A 48 33.88 7.57 -45.46
C ASN A 48 32.67 7.39 -46.40
N SER A 49 31.46 7.46 -45.92
CA SER A 49 30.24 7.49 -46.75
C SER A 49 29.96 8.90 -47.24
N THR A 50 29.46 9.03 -48.46
CA THR A 50 29.09 10.32 -49.03
C THR A 50 27.59 10.63 -48.82
N ASP A 51 27.07 10.27 -47.68
CA ASP A 51 25.64 10.38 -47.35
C ASP A 51 25.27 11.71 -46.64
N GLY A 52 26.24 12.60 -46.43
CA GLY A 52 26.06 13.89 -45.78
C GLY A 52 25.95 13.79 -44.27
N HIS A 53 25.54 14.88 -43.63
CA HIS A 53 25.35 14.89 -42.17
C HIS A 53 24.13 14.04 -41.79
N GLN A 54 24.34 12.89 -41.12
CA GLN A 54 23.28 12.08 -40.56
C GLN A 54 23.04 12.49 -39.08
N PRO A 55 21.79 12.81 -38.71
CA PRO A 55 21.48 13.15 -37.32
C PRO A 55 21.54 11.92 -36.42
N TYR A 56 22.14 12.08 -35.25
CA TYR A 56 22.07 11.08 -34.19
C TYR A 56 21.68 11.72 -32.87
N GLN A 57 21.12 10.93 -31.99
CA GLN A 57 20.69 11.36 -30.66
C GLN A 57 21.57 10.72 -29.60
N ILE A 58 21.93 11.52 -28.60
CA ILE A 58 22.56 11.01 -27.38
C ILE A 58 21.46 10.85 -26.34
N SER A 59 21.29 9.62 -25.87
CA SER A 59 20.31 9.28 -24.85
C SER A 59 21.03 9.00 -23.55
N LEU A 60 20.50 9.58 -22.45
CA LEU A 60 20.86 9.23 -21.10
C LEU A 60 19.67 8.46 -20.51
N SER A 61 19.91 7.23 -20.11
CA SER A 61 18.95 6.43 -19.36
C SER A 61 19.55 6.14 -17.98
N ALA A 62 18.97 6.75 -16.95
CA ALA A 62 19.25 6.32 -15.59
C ALA A 62 18.56 4.96 -15.40
N GLU A 63 19.32 3.90 -15.36
CA GLU A 63 18.87 2.72 -14.66
C GLU A 63 19.10 3.03 -13.18
N ILE A 64 18.04 3.39 -12.49
CA ILE A 64 18.03 3.30 -11.04
C ILE A 64 18.08 1.79 -10.75
N LEU A 65 19.29 1.24 -10.71
CA LEU A 65 19.54 -0.10 -10.17
C LEU A 65 19.47 -0.05 -8.64
N ASN A 66 18.50 0.69 -8.14
CA ASN A 66 17.95 0.46 -6.83
C ASN A 66 16.53 -0.04 -6.94
N VAL A 67 16.38 -1.03 -7.67
CA VAL A 67 15.53 -2.10 -7.25
C VAL A 67 16.18 -2.60 -5.96
N VAL A 68 15.65 -2.15 -4.81
CA VAL A 68 15.83 -2.87 -3.57
C VAL A 68 15.94 -4.32 -3.96
N SER A 69 17.04 -5.00 -3.61
CA SER A 69 17.26 -6.42 -3.92
C SER A 69 16.27 -7.28 -3.13
N GLY A 70 14.99 -7.00 -3.31
CA GLY A 70 13.78 -7.57 -2.73
C GLY A 70 12.72 -7.82 -3.78
N ASN A 71 13.00 -7.62 -5.08
CA ASN A 71 12.03 -7.88 -6.15
C ASN A 71 11.92 -9.36 -6.55
N THR A 72 12.62 -10.26 -5.91
CA THR A 72 12.27 -11.67 -5.93
C THR A 72 11.27 -11.93 -4.81
N TRP A 73 9.99 -11.82 -5.12
CA TRP A 73 8.95 -12.33 -4.24
C TRP A 73 9.09 -13.85 -4.18
N THR A 74 9.61 -14.35 -3.06
CA THR A 74 9.60 -15.78 -2.79
C THR A 74 8.26 -16.14 -2.15
N SER A 75 7.52 -17.04 -2.79
CA SER A 75 6.31 -17.58 -2.19
C SER A 75 6.69 -18.41 -0.96
N GLY A 76 6.28 -17.96 0.22
CA GLY A 76 6.28 -18.78 1.42
C GLY A 76 5.01 -19.61 1.49
N SER A 77 5.09 -20.89 1.84
CA SER A 77 3.92 -21.71 2.12
C SER A 77 3.75 -21.89 3.62
N ILE A 78 2.56 -21.59 4.12
CA ILE A 78 2.14 -21.92 5.49
C ILE A 78 1.65 -23.38 5.62
N GLY A 79 1.79 -24.18 4.54
CA GLY A 79 1.42 -25.60 4.52
C GLY A 79 -0.08 -25.90 4.49
N VAL A 80 -0.94 -24.89 4.30
CA VAL A 80 -2.40 -25.03 4.21
C VAL A 80 -2.95 -24.13 3.11
N TYR A 81 -3.90 -24.62 2.32
CA TYR A 81 -4.65 -23.83 1.33
C TYR A 81 -5.73 -23.02 2.06
N LYS A 82 -5.35 -21.89 2.64
CA LYS A 82 -6.27 -21.01 3.36
C LYS A 82 -6.02 -19.56 2.98
N HIS A 83 -7.08 -18.77 2.93
CA HIS A 83 -6.98 -17.33 2.65
C HIS A 83 -6.50 -16.58 3.87
N LEU A 84 -5.44 -15.80 3.70
CA LEU A 84 -4.94 -14.82 4.67
C LEU A 84 -5.43 -13.43 4.24
N TYR A 85 -5.76 -12.58 5.22
CA TYR A 85 -6.37 -11.27 4.96
C TYR A 85 -5.57 -10.10 5.52
N GLY A 86 -4.78 -10.32 6.55
CA GLY A 86 -4.00 -9.28 7.18
C GLY A 86 -2.64 -9.78 7.65
N VAL A 87 -1.67 -8.88 7.67
CA VAL A 87 -0.33 -9.10 8.22
C VAL A 87 0.12 -7.84 8.94
N ALA A 88 0.77 -7.99 10.09
CA ALA A 88 1.43 -6.93 10.81
C ALA A 88 2.78 -7.40 11.32
N PHE A 89 3.69 -6.45 11.54
CA PHE A 89 4.99 -6.68 12.18
C PHE A 89 5.05 -5.85 13.48
N GLY A 90 5.50 -6.47 14.52
CA GLY A 90 5.71 -5.83 15.81
C GLY A 90 6.34 -6.80 16.80
N ASN A 91 7.04 -6.28 17.80
CA ASN A 91 7.75 -7.08 18.78
C ASN A 91 8.65 -8.16 18.13
N ASP A 92 9.34 -7.80 17.06
CA ASP A 92 10.26 -8.64 16.27
C ASP A 92 9.61 -9.88 15.62
N ILE A 93 8.28 -9.90 15.50
CA ILE A 93 7.56 -10.97 14.83
C ILE A 93 6.54 -10.44 13.82
N PHE A 94 6.34 -11.21 12.77
CA PHE A 94 5.20 -11.07 11.87
C PHE A 94 4.01 -11.87 12.41
N VAL A 95 2.84 -11.29 12.34
CA VAL A 95 1.56 -11.97 12.62
C VAL A 95 0.69 -11.87 11.39
N THR A 96 0.15 -13.00 10.90
CA THR A 96 -0.85 -13.01 9.83
C THR A 96 -2.11 -13.71 10.28
N VAL A 97 -3.25 -13.25 9.77
CA VAL A 97 -4.58 -13.71 10.16
C VAL A 97 -5.42 -14.08 8.93
N GLY A 98 -6.39 -14.97 9.10
CA GLY A 98 -7.13 -15.47 7.96
C GLY A 98 -8.47 -16.15 8.27
N ILE A 99 -8.92 -16.93 7.29
CA ILE A 99 -10.16 -17.70 7.37
C ILE A 99 -10.09 -18.72 8.52
N ASP A 100 -11.25 -19.13 9.03
CA ASP A 100 -11.41 -20.14 10.08
C ASP A 100 -10.65 -19.80 11.38
N GLY A 101 -10.50 -18.51 11.69
CA GLY A 101 -9.78 -18.04 12.88
C GLY A 101 -8.28 -18.31 12.86
N LYS A 102 -7.69 -18.55 11.70
CA LYS A 102 -6.28 -18.88 11.59
C LYS A 102 -5.39 -17.69 11.92
N VAL A 103 -4.37 -17.97 12.73
CA VAL A 103 -3.28 -17.06 13.05
C VAL A 103 -1.96 -17.80 12.85
N PHE A 104 -0.98 -17.13 12.27
CA PHE A 104 0.39 -17.64 12.15
C PHE A 104 1.37 -16.55 12.56
N THR A 105 2.50 -16.96 13.11
CA THR A 105 3.61 -16.07 13.47
C THR A 105 4.88 -16.47 12.77
N SER A 106 5.76 -15.49 12.51
CA SER A 106 7.08 -15.72 11.94
C SER A 106 8.07 -14.67 12.45
N THR A 107 9.32 -15.05 12.70
CA THR A 107 10.42 -14.13 13.01
C THR A 107 11.19 -13.69 11.77
N ASN A 108 11.01 -14.36 10.63
CA ASN A 108 11.81 -14.14 9.42
C ASN A 108 10.98 -13.97 8.15
N GLY A 109 9.63 -13.99 8.25
CA GLY A 109 8.71 -13.87 7.12
C GLY A 109 8.64 -15.09 6.18
N THR A 110 9.48 -16.10 6.38
CA THR A 110 9.57 -17.29 5.51
C THR A 110 9.07 -18.57 6.18
N THR A 111 9.37 -18.75 7.45
CA THR A 111 8.90 -19.89 8.26
C THR A 111 7.78 -19.46 9.18
N TRP A 112 6.62 -20.04 9.04
CA TRP A 112 5.42 -19.66 9.76
C TRP A 112 4.96 -20.76 10.70
N THR A 113 4.65 -20.36 11.94
CA THR A 113 4.16 -21.25 13.00
C THR A 113 2.69 -20.97 13.28
N PRO A 114 1.80 -21.98 13.20
CA PRO A 114 0.39 -21.79 13.52
C PRO A 114 0.18 -21.50 15.01
N GLN A 115 -0.72 -20.56 15.28
CA GLN A 115 -1.14 -20.18 16.63
C GLN A 115 -2.63 -20.44 16.82
N THR A 116 -3.06 -20.55 18.09
CA THR A 116 -4.46 -20.79 18.44
C THR A 116 -5.13 -19.48 18.83
N SER A 117 -6.05 -18.98 17.98
CA SER A 117 -6.84 -17.77 18.29
C SER A 117 -8.06 -18.02 19.20
N GLY A 118 -8.45 -19.27 19.36
CA GLY A 118 -9.73 -19.63 20.01
C GLY A 118 -10.97 -19.31 19.14
N GLN A 119 -10.79 -18.87 17.90
CA GLN A 119 -11.90 -18.50 17.00
C GLN A 119 -12.01 -19.45 15.82
N THR A 120 -13.23 -19.55 15.28
CA THR A 120 -13.53 -20.33 14.06
C THR A 120 -14.07 -19.45 12.93
N THR A 121 -14.31 -18.16 13.22
CA THR A 121 -14.77 -17.18 12.23
C THR A 121 -13.58 -16.54 11.52
N ARG A 122 -13.86 -15.86 10.41
CA ARG A 122 -12.83 -15.16 9.63
C ARG A 122 -12.24 -14.00 10.43
N LEU A 123 -10.92 -13.96 10.53
CA LEU A 123 -10.13 -12.82 11.00
C LEU A 123 -9.69 -12.01 9.78
N ARG A 124 -9.93 -10.70 9.79
CA ARG A 124 -9.86 -9.84 8.60
C ARG A 124 -8.63 -8.94 8.55
N ALA A 125 -8.31 -8.32 9.67
CA ALA A 125 -7.21 -7.38 9.75
C ALA A 125 -6.43 -7.57 11.05
N VAL A 126 -5.17 -7.14 11.03
CA VAL A 126 -4.30 -7.09 12.19
C VAL A 126 -3.44 -5.84 12.11
N THR A 127 -3.25 -5.17 13.24
CA THR A 127 -2.30 -4.06 13.41
C THR A 127 -1.49 -4.28 14.68
N TYR A 128 -0.36 -3.58 14.80
CA TYR A 128 0.46 -3.58 16.01
C TYR A 128 0.76 -2.15 16.44
N ALA A 129 0.41 -1.82 17.63
CA ALA A 129 0.72 -0.55 18.28
C ALA A 129 0.65 -0.69 19.80
N ASN A 130 1.25 0.22 20.54
CA ASN A 130 1.26 0.21 22.01
C ASN A 130 1.61 -1.17 22.59
N ASN A 131 2.60 -1.83 21.99
CA ASN A 131 3.06 -3.17 22.41
C ASN A 131 1.97 -4.26 22.33
N THR A 132 0.93 -4.05 21.50
CA THR A 132 -0.22 -4.94 21.39
C THR A 132 -0.58 -5.18 19.93
N PHE A 133 -0.73 -6.43 19.54
CA PHE A 133 -1.41 -6.82 18.31
C PHE A 133 -2.92 -6.73 18.54
N VAL A 134 -3.62 -6.08 17.63
CA VAL A 134 -5.08 -6.01 17.61
C VAL A 134 -5.56 -6.63 16.31
N VAL A 135 -6.43 -7.61 16.40
CA VAL A 135 -7.03 -8.35 15.28
C VAL A 135 -8.52 -8.09 15.25
N THR A 136 -9.07 -7.83 14.08
CA THR A 136 -10.51 -7.69 13.85
C THR A 136 -11.04 -8.77 12.92
N GLY A 137 -12.33 -9.10 13.01
CA GLY A 137 -12.92 -10.16 12.23
C GLY A 137 -14.44 -10.16 12.15
N ASN A 138 -14.97 -11.22 11.56
CA ASN A 138 -16.41 -11.39 11.36
C ASN A 138 -17.16 -11.48 12.68
N GLY A 139 -18.38 -10.92 12.68
CA GLY A 139 -19.27 -10.92 13.85
C GLY A 139 -18.74 -10.06 14.99
N GLY A 140 -18.08 -8.96 14.69
CA GLY A 140 -17.58 -7.98 15.66
C GLY A 140 -16.40 -8.47 16.50
N LYS A 141 -15.73 -9.54 16.09
CA LYS A 141 -14.62 -10.11 16.86
C LYS A 141 -13.42 -9.17 16.89
N VAL A 142 -12.91 -8.95 18.11
CA VAL A 142 -11.64 -8.28 18.36
C VAL A 142 -10.80 -9.15 19.27
N LEU A 143 -9.56 -9.42 18.88
CA LEU A 143 -8.60 -10.15 19.70
C LEU A 143 -7.36 -9.31 19.92
N THR A 144 -6.75 -9.48 21.10
CA THR A 144 -5.49 -8.82 21.44
C THR A 144 -4.43 -9.84 21.85
N SER A 145 -3.17 -9.49 21.58
CA SER A 145 -2.01 -10.25 22.03
C SER A 145 -0.80 -9.33 22.15
N THR A 146 0.03 -9.52 23.16
CA THR A 146 1.31 -8.81 23.30
C THR A 146 2.48 -9.59 22.69
N ASP A 147 2.29 -10.88 22.43
CA ASP A 147 3.35 -11.80 21.98
C ASP A 147 3.01 -12.55 20.66
N GLY A 148 1.82 -12.32 20.10
CA GLY A 148 1.33 -12.97 18.89
C GLY A 148 0.96 -14.46 19.06
N THR A 149 1.16 -15.02 20.25
CA THR A 149 0.91 -16.45 20.54
C THR A 149 -0.28 -16.65 21.47
N ASN A 150 -0.40 -15.83 22.49
CA ASN A 150 -1.49 -15.85 23.46
C ASN A 150 -2.51 -14.78 23.10
N TRP A 151 -3.72 -15.21 22.73
CA TRP A 151 -4.78 -14.33 22.25
C TRP A 151 -5.92 -14.23 23.22
N THR A 152 -6.36 -13.02 23.50
CA THR A 152 -7.51 -12.71 24.34
C THR A 152 -8.62 -12.11 23.49
N LEU A 153 -9.83 -12.67 23.59
CA LEU A 153 -11.02 -12.12 22.94
C LEU A 153 -11.56 -10.96 23.80
N SER A 154 -11.73 -9.79 23.20
CA SER A 154 -12.40 -8.66 23.82
C SER A 154 -13.92 -8.87 23.91
N GLU A 155 -14.59 -8.17 24.80
CA GLU A 155 -16.04 -8.17 24.85
C GLU A 155 -16.64 -7.69 23.52
N ASN A 156 -17.65 -8.40 23.04
CA ASN A 156 -18.24 -8.13 21.73
C ASN A 156 -19.30 -7.04 21.87
N ILE A 157 -18.99 -5.81 21.47
CA ILE A 157 -19.92 -4.67 21.57
C ILE A 157 -20.72 -4.43 20.27
N VAL A 158 -20.31 -5.03 19.16
CA VAL A 158 -20.98 -4.98 17.87
C VAL A 158 -21.12 -6.39 17.29
N THR A 159 -22.10 -6.60 16.42
CA THR A 159 -22.29 -7.88 15.70
C THR A 159 -21.90 -7.80 14.23
N ALA A 160 -21.71 -6.60 13.71
CA ALA A 160 -21.25 -6.37 12.35
C ALA A 160 -19.83 -6.90 12.13
N ASP A 161 -19.55 -7.35 10.92
CA ASP A 161 -18.19 -7.75 10.53
C ASP A 161 -17.26 -6.54 10.58
N LEU A 162 -16.10 -6.66 11.21
CA LEU A 162 -15.06 -5.65 11.23
C LEU A 162 -14.00 -6.00 10.18
N PHE A 163 -13.80 -5.10 9.21
CA PHE A 163 -12.99 -5.36 8.02
C PHE A 163 -11.56 -4.86 8.15
N SER A 164 -11.37 -3.74 8.85
CA SER A 164 -10.07 -3.08 8.98
C SER A 164 -9.86 -2.54 10.38
N VAL A 165 -8.60 -2.40 10.76
CA VAL A 165 -8.17 -1.74 12.00
C VAL A 165 -6.86 -1.02 11.75
N THR A 166 -6.75 0.21 12.25
CA THR A 166 -5.54 1.04 12.22
C THR A 166 -5.25 1.62 13.60
N TYR A 167 -4.07 2.22 13.75
CA TYR A 167 -3.70 2.97 14.93
C TYR A 167 -3.13 4.33 14.55
N GLY A 168 -3.54 5.36 15.23
CA GLY A 168 -3.04 6.72 15.09
C GLY A 168 -3.53 7.58 16.23
N ASN A 169 -2.89 8.69 16.49
CA ASN A 169 -3.26 9.64 17.55
C ASN A 169 -3.59 8.96 18.91
N ASN A 170 -2.78 7.95 19.30
CA ASN A 170 -2.97 7.13 20.51
C ASN A 170 -4.29 6.36 20.58
N LEU A 171 -4.93 6.09 19.45
CA LEU A 171 -6.23 5.45 19.37
C LEU A 171 -6.21 4.32 18.31
N PHE A 172 -6.74 3.17 18.65
CA PHE A 172 -7.13 2.15 17.68
C PHE A 172 -8.50 2.52 17.12
N VAL A 173 -8.65 2.44 15.81
CA VAL A 173 -9.92 2.63 15.10
C VAL A 173 -10.17 1.41 14.25
N ALA A 174 -11.34 0.78 14.41
CA ALA A 174 -11.77 -0.33 13.58
C ALA A 174 -13.09 0.00 12.89
N VAL A 175 -13.21 -0.44 11.62
CA VAL A 175 -14.39 -0.14 10.79
C VAL A 175 -14.94 -1.43 10.17
N GLY A 176 -16.23 -1.38 9.78
CA GLY A 176 -16.87 -2.58 9.30
C GLY A 176 -18.20 -2.38 8.59
N GLY A 177 -18.99 -3.45 8.56
CA GLY A 177 -20.33 -3.47 8.00
C GLY A 177 -21.30 -2.62 8.79
N GLN A 178 -22.41 -2.20 8.14
CA GLN A 178 -23.44 -1.40 8.78
C GLN A 178 -22.87 -0.10 9.39
N ASP A 179 -22.05 0.62 8.59
CA ASP A 179 -21.37 1.87 8.98
C ASP A 179 -20.65 1.86 10.34
N THR A 180 -20.35 0.65 10.84
CA THR A 180 -19.73 0.44 12.15
C THR A 180 -18.36 1.09 12.23
N ILE A 181 -18.17 1.95 13.23
CA ILE A 181 -16.88 2.47 13.68
C ILE A 181 -16.76 2.21 15.18
N ILE A 182 -15.67 1.63 15.61
CA ILE A 182 -15.35 1.44 17.03
C ILE A 182 -13.93 1.92 17.31
N THR A 183 -13.72 2.45 18.50
CA THR A 183 -12.44 2.99 18.94
C THR A 183 -12.00 2.44 20.27
N SER A 184 -10.69 2.39 20.51
CA SER A 184 -10.10 1.92 21.76
C SER A 184 -8.72 2.56 21.99
N THR A 185 -8.41 2.91 23.22
CA THR A 185 -7.07 3.39 23.62
C THR A 185 -6.13 2.24 23.99
N ASP A 186 -6.67 1.08 24.35
CA ASP A 186 -5.93 -0.08 24.88
C ASP A 186 -6.04 -1.35 24.01
N GLY A 187 -6.88 -1.30 22.95
CA GLY A 187 -7.17 -2.43 22.05
C GLY A 187 -8.11 -3.48 22.63
N SER A 188 -8.50 -3.37 23.90
CA SER A 188 -9.33 -4.35 24.61
C SER A 188 -10.72 -3.83 24.98
N THR A 189 -10.81 -2.56 25.36
CA THR A 189 -12.07 -1.88 25.70
C THR A 189 -12.45 -0.97 24.54
N TRP A 190 -13.61 -1.21 23.94
CA TRP A 190 -14.04 -0.52 22.72
C TRP A 190 -15.29 0.30 22.93
N THR A 191 -15.40 1.42 22.22
CA THR A 191 -16.54 2.32 22.19
C THR A 191 -17.06 2.46 20.78
N ILE A 192 -18.39 2.40 20.60
CA ILE A 192 -19.04 2.63 19.31
C ILE A 192 -19.06 4.14 19.04
N GLN A 193 -18.70 4.53 17.82
CA GLN A 193 -18.75 5.89 17.34
C GLN A 193 -19.84 6.06 16.28
N ASP A 194 -20.43 7.26 16.22
CA ASP A 194 -21.39 7.62 15.19
C ASP A 194 -20.62 7.97 13.89
N SER A 195 -20.91 7.25 12.82
CA SER A 195 -20.31 7.52 11.50
C SER A 195 -20.80 8.81 10.87
N GLY A 196 -21.95 9.33 11.30
CA GLY A 196 -22.65 10.46 10.67
C GLY A 196 -23.24 10.14 9.28
N VAL A 197 -23.22 8.87 8.85
CA VAL A 197 -23.82 8.44 7.59
C VAL A 197 -25.31 8.17 7.80
N PRO A 198 -26.23 8.74 6.99
CA PRO A 198 -27.67 8.63 7.21
C PRO A 198 -28.26 7.23 6.95
N GLU A 199 -27.54 6.36 6.27
CA GLU A 199 -28.02 5.04 5.84
C GLU A 199 -27.25 3.92 6.53
N GLU A 200 -27.94 3.09 7.33
CA GLU A 200 -27.39 1.94 8.07
C GLU A 200 -26.86 0.80 7.20
N SER A 201 -26.73 0.98 5.87
CA SER A 201 -26.37 -0.08 4.93
C SER A 201 -24.98 0.06 4.30
N VAL A 202 -24.21 1.07 4.67
CA VAL A 202 -22.88 1.31 4.10
C VAL A 202 -21.86 0.37 4.75
N TYR A 203 -21.05 -0.29 3.92
CA TYR A 203 -19.88 -1.03 4.39
C TYR A 203 -18.66 -0.12 4.35
N LEU A 204 -17.97 0.05 5.48
CA LEU A 204 -16.69 0.73 5.57
C LEU A 204 -15.58 -0.33 5.46
N TYR A 205 -14.86 -0.34 4.35
CA TYR A 205 -13.96 -1.44 4.03
C TYR A 205 -12.56 -1.31 4.60
N GLU A 206 -12.02 -0.10 4.61
CA GLU A 206 -10.67 0.14 5.11
C GLU A 206 -10.58 1.48 5.84
N VAL A 207 -9.70 1.54 6.84
CA VAL A 207 -9.36 2.75 7.57
C VAL A 207 -7.84 2.89 7.63
N SER A 208 -7.36 4.11 7.41
CA SER A 208 -5.94 4.49 7.49
C SER A 208 -5.76 5.75 8.31
N TYR A 209 -4.57 5.93 8.88
CA TYR A 209 -4.17 7.14 9.59
C TYR A 209 -2.95 7.77 8.94
N GLY A 210 -2.97 9.08 8.78
CA GLY A 210 -1.87 9.88 8.28
C GLY A 210 -2.23 11.37 8.33
N ASN A 211 -1.24 12.26 8.26
CA ASN A 211 -1.48 13.71 8.34
C ASN A 211 -2.38 14.12 9.51
N ASP A 212 -2.18 13.49 10.68
CA ASP A 212 -3.00 13.70 11.88
C ASP A 212 -4.50 13.48 11.68
N GLN A 213 -4.88 12.64 10.68
CA GLN A 213 -6.26 12.30 10.39
C GLN A 213 -6.47 10.81 10.15
N PHE A 214 -7.61 10.33 10.59
CA PHE A 214 -8.17 9.06 10.16
C PHE A 214 -9.00 9.28 8.90
N VAL A 215 -8.90 8.35 7.95
CA VAL A 215 -9.74 8.30 6.76
C VAL A 215 -10.27 6.89 6.62
N THR A 216 -11.58 6.74 6.45
CA THR A 216 -12.21 5.46 6.10
C THR A 216 -12.99 5.59 4.81
N VAL A 217 -13.06 4.48 4.06
CA VAL A 217 -13.70 4.42 2.75
C VAL A 217 -14.68 3.26 2.66
N GLY A 218 -15.69 3.40 1.83
CA GLY A 218 -16.78 2.42 1.78
C GLY A 218 -17.59 2.41 0.49
N ASP A 219 -18.77 1.81 0.58
CA ASP A 219 -19.72 1.74 -0.52
C ASP A 219 -20.20 3.13 -0.94
N GLN A 220 -20.73 3.21 -2.19
CA GLN A 220 -21.36 4.42 -2.74
C GLN A 220 -20.42 5.65 -2.70
N GLY A 221 -19.13 5.46 -2.91
CA GLY A 221 -18.15 6.54 -2.88
C GLY A 221 -17.93 7.14 -1.50
N THR A 222 -18.35 6.48 -0.43
CA THR A 222 -18.22 6.99 0.94
C THR A 222 -16.75 7.20 1.30
N ILE A 223 -16.42 8.41 1.73
CA ILE A 223 -15.19 8.78 2.42
C ILE A 223 -15.58 9.52 3.70
N LEU A 224 -15.11 9.05 4.84
CA LEU A 224 -15.25 9.77 6.10
C LEU A 224 -13.86 10.13 6.62
N SER A 225 -13.72 11.29 7.24
CA SER A 225 -12.47 11.69 7.89
C SER A 225 -12.72 12.15 9.33
N SER A 226 -11.71 11.97 10.18
CA SER A 226 -11.76 12.37 11.59
C SER A 226 -10.36 12.72 12.08
N THR A 227 -10.24 13.75 12.92
CA THR A 227 -8.99 14.10 13.60
C THR A 227 -8.83 13.39 14.95
N ASP A 228 -9.94 12.98 15.56
CA ASP A 228 -10.00 12.39 16.90
C ASP A 228 -10.41 10.93 16.94
N GLY A 229 -10.91 10.39 15.80
CA GLY A 229 -11.46 9.03 15.68
C GLY A 229 -12.88 8.89 16.24
N GLU A 230 -13.43 9.92 16.84
CA GLU A 230 -14.73 9.94 17.50
C GLU A 230 -15.78 10.73 16.70
N THR A 231 -15.38 11.89 16.17
CA THR A 231 -16.24 12.76 15.33
C THR A 231 -15.88 12.56 13.86
N TRP A 232 -16.81 12.04 13.07
CA TRP A 232 -16.60 11.76 11.66
C TRP A 232 -17.33 12.71 10.75
N THR A 233 -16.68 13.10 9.67
CA THR A 233 -17.22 14.03 8.67
C THR A 233 -17.16 13.40 7.30
N ALA A 234 -18.31 13.37 6.61
CA ALA A 234 -18.39 12.89 5.24
C ALA A 234 -17.69 13.84 4.27
N GLN A 235 -16.88 13.28 3.39
CA GLN A 235 -16.14 13.99 2.34
C GLN A 235 -16.74 13.68 0.97
N ASN A 236 -16.65 14.64 0.05
CA ASN A 236 -17.13 14.43 -1.31
C ASN A 236 -16.03 13.74 -2.13
N SER A 237 -16.23 12.48 -2.46
CA SER A 237 -15.32 11.71 -3.32
C SER A 237 -15.45 12.03 -4.81
N GLY A 238 -16.56 12.64 -5.24
CA GLY A 238 -16.87 12.88 -6.65
C GLY A 238 -17.29 11.62 -7.43
N THR A 239 -17.53 10.50 -6.75
CA THR A 239 -17.93 9.23 -7.35
C THR A 239 -18.93 8.49 -6.46
N ASP A 240 -19.70 7.57 -7.06
CA ASP A 240 -20.63 6.66 -6.39
C ASP A 240 -20.16 5.19 -6.41
N ILE A 241 -18.93 4.94 -6.91
CA ILE A 241 -18.37 3.58 -6.90
C ILE A 241 -17.99 3.16 -5.47
N SER A 242 -17.99 1.84 -5.22
CA SER A 242 -17.48 1.31 -3.95
C SER A 242 -15.97 1.51 -3.83
N LEU A 243 -15.53 2.25 -2.81
CA LEU A 243 -14.14 2.47 -2.49
C LEU A 243 -13.65 1.36 -1.56
N LYS A 244 -12.64 0.61 -1.98
CA LYS A 244 -12.25 -0.67 -1.34
C LYS A 244 -11.04 -0.56 -0.43
N GLY A 245 -10.22 0.48 -0.63
CA GLY A 245 -9.04 0.65 0.19
C GLY A 245 -8.53 2.07 0.26
N VAL A 246 -7.83 2.38 1.34
CA VAL A 246 -7.19 3.67 1.59
C VAL A 246 -5.83 3.46 2.26
N THR A 247 -4.82 4.17 1.78
CA THR A 247 -3.51 4.23 2.42
C THR A 247 -3.01 5.67 2.45
N ASN A 248 -2.10 5.99 3.38
CA ASN A 248 -1.40 7.26 3.41
C ASN A 248 0.07 7.06 3.05
N ALA A 249 0.57 7.94 2.20
CA ALA A 249 1.95 7.92 1.74
C ALA A 249 2.46 9.36 1.62
N ASN A 250 3.60 9.67 2.24
CA ASN A 250 4.23 10.99 2.18
C ASN A 250 3.25 12.18 2.32
N GLY A 251 2.26 12.02 3.20
CA GLY A 251 1.26 13.06 3.38
C GLY A 251 0.13 13.07 2.35
N THR A 252 0.07 12.09 1.46
CA THR A 252 -1.01 11.94 0.48
C THR A 252 -1.81 10.68 0.80
N PHE A 253 -3.13 10.83 0.93
CA PHE A 253 -4.04 9.70 0.95
C PHE A 253 -4.30 9.24 -0.48
N LEU A 254 -4.21 7.94 -0.68
CA LEU A 254 -4.55 7.26 -1.90
C LEU A 254 -5.70 6.30 -1.62
N VAL A 255 -6.78 6.45 -2.35
CA VAL A 255 -7.99 5.63 -2.26
C VAL A 255 -8.18 4.92 -3.58
N PHE A 256 -8.53 3.66 -3.54
CA PHE A 256 -8.90 2.91 -4.73
C PHE A 256 -10.30 2.34 -4.60
N GLY A 257 -11.02 2.33 -5.71
CA GLY A 257 -12.37 1.84 -5.79
C GLY A 257 -12.60 1.04 -7.07
N GLN A 258 -13.68 0.25 -7.08
CA GLN A 258 -14.02 -0.59 -8.21
C GLN A 258 -15.52 -0.68 -8.43
N PHE A 259 -15.93 -0.51 -9.69
CA PHE A 259 -17.25 -0.83 -10.17
C PHE A 259 -17.15 -1.63 -11.48
N GLY A 260 -17.46 -2.92 -11.43
CA GLY A 260 -17.26 -3.81 -12.58
C GLY A 260 -15.78 -3.87 -12.98
N ASP A 261 -15.51 -3.47 -14.21
CA ASP A 261 -14.14 -3.43 -14.79
C ASP A 261 -13.49 -2.04 -14.70
N ILE A 262 -14.15 -1.08 -14.02
CA ILE A 262 -13.65 0.29 -13.85
C ILE A 262 -12.97 0.39 -12.49
N GLU A 263 -11.68 0.70 -12.51
CA GLU A 263 -10.92 1.06 -11.31
C GLU A 263 -10.75 2.58 -11.28
N SER A 264 -10.94 3.16 -10.11
CA SER A 264 -10.68 4.58 -9.88
C SER A 264 -9.70 4.72 -8.73
N ILE A 265 -8.72 5.58 -8.92
CA ILE A 265 -7.78 6.00 -7.89
C ILE A 265 -8.11 7.45 -7.56
N LEU A 266 -8.28 7.73 -6.28
CA LEU A 266 -8.46 9.07 -5.78
C LEU A 266 -7.27 9.43 -4.90
N THR A 267 -6.81 10.67 -5.01
CA THR A 267 -5.74 11.19 -4.16
C THR A 267 -6.15 12.45 -3.44
N SER A 268 -5.64 12.65 -2.24
CA SER A 268 -5.84 13.87 -1.46
C SER A 268 -4.70 14.10 -0.46
N THR A 269 -4.25 15.34 -0.36
CA THR A 269 -3.28 15.78 0.66
C THR A 269 -3.93 16.42 1.89
N ASN A 270 -5.23 16.70 1.82
CA ASN A 270 -5.96 17.46 2.86
C ASN A 270 -7.31 16.85 3.26
N VAL A 271 -7.62 15.66 2.75
CA VAL A 271 -8.84 14.85 2.93
C VAL A 271 -10.17 15.50 2.49
N THR A 272 -10.18 16.79 2.17
CA THR A 272 -11.38 17.52 1.75
C THR A 272 -11.51 17.65 0.23
N ASN A 273 -10.37 17.72 -0.46
CA ASN A 273 -10.32 17.81 -1.91
C ASN A 273 -9.74 16.52 -2.48
N TRP A 274 -10.56 15.78 -3.18
CA TRP A 274 -10.18 14.52 -3.81
C TRP A 274 -10.05 14.69 -5.31
N SER A 275 -8.91 14.30 -5.86
CA SER A 275 -8.68 14.25 -7.30
C SER A 275 -8.87 12.82 -7.79
N ILE A 276 -9.73 12.65 -8.80
CA ILE A 276 -9.91 11.34 -9.44
C ILE A 276 -8.85 11.22 -10.54
N GLU A 277 -7.94 10.29 -10.37
CA GLU A 277 -7.01 9.88 -11.40
C GLU A 277 -7.73 8.89 -12.32
N THR A 278 -8.28 9.39 -13.42
CA THR A 278 -8.89 8.51 -14.42
C THR A 278 -7.80 7.71 -15.12
N SER A 279 -8.03 6.42 -15.31
CA SER A 279 -7.16 5.54 -16.06
C SER A 279 -7.03 6.03 -17.52
N ASP A 280 -6.08 6.93 -17.77
CA ASP A 280 -5.62 7.18 -19.14
C ASP A 280 -4.83 5.94 -19.58
N GLN A 281 -5.41 5.14 -20.45
CA GLN A 281 -4.79 3.93 -21.01
C GLN A 281 -3.40 4.21 -21.62
N SER A 282 -3.07 5.49 -21.90
CA SER A 282 -1.77 5.90 -22.42
C SER A 282 -0.68 5.96 -21.33
N LYS A 283 -1.04 5.95 -20.03
CA LYS A 283 -0.11 6.05 -18.90
C LYS A 283 0.10 4.74 -18.13
N GLY A 284 -0.34 3.61 -18.66
CA GLY A 284 -0.09 2.29 -18.07
C GLY A 284 -0.91 1.98 -16.82
N VAL A 285 -1.96 2.75 -16.52
CA VAL A 285 -2.93 2.40 -15.48
C VAL A 285 -3.85 1.31 -16.04
N ILE A 286 -3.77 0.19 -15.44
CA ILE A 286 -4.43 -1.11 -15.54
C ILE A 286 -5.65 -1.12 -16.48
N SER A 287 -5.49 -1.68 -17.66
CA SER A 287 -6.54 -1.79 -18.69
C SER A 287 -6.96 -3.23 -18.99
N ASN A 288 -6.75 -4.16 -18.06
CA ASN A 288 -7.08 -5.56 -18.33
C ASN A 288 -8.21 -6.03 -17.40
N THR A 289 -9.32 -6.45 -17.99
CA THR A 289 -10.60 -6.80 -17.39
C THR A 289 -10.57 -7.92 -16.34
N ASP A 290 -9.42 -8.54 -16.09
CA ASP A 290 -9.25 -9.63 -15.13
C ASP A 290 -8.35 -9.30 -13.92
N GLU A 291 -7.77 -8.09 -13.86
CA GLU A 291 -6.76 -7.71 -12.88
C GLU A 291 -7.31 -6.67 -11.90
N ARG A 292 -7.86 -7.10 -10.79
CA ARG A 292 -8.43 -6.24 -9.75
C ARG A 292 -7.42 -5.98 -8.66
N ILE A 293 -7.23 -4.70 -8.26
CA ILE A 293 -6.48 -4.36 -7.05
C ILE A 293 -7.36 -4.68 -5.84
N ASN A 294 -6.86 -5.53 -4.96
CA ASN A 294 -7.54 -5.90 -3.72
C ASN A 294 -7.02 -5.11 -2.51
N ARG A 295 -5.79 -4.65 -2.57
CA ARG A 295 -5.15 -3.89 -1.52
C ARG A 295 -3.99 -3.05 -2.07
N ILE A 296 -3.81 -1.85 -1.53
CA ILE A 296 -2.63 -1.02 -1.78
C ILE A 296 -1.93 -0.77 -0.44
N SER A 297 -0.62 -0.82 -0.47
CA SER A 297 0.25 -0.45 0.64
C SER A 297 1.35 0.47 0.13
N TYR A 298 1.83 1.35 0.99
CA TYR A 298 2.97 2.21 0.70
C TYR A 298 4.12 1.84 1.61
N LEU A 299 5.28 1.61 1.02
CA LEU A 299 6.48 1.24 1.75
C LEU A 299 7.71 1.73 0.97
N ASN A 300 8.66 2.37 1.66
CA ASN A 300 9.92 2.84 1.07
C ASN A 300 9.71 3.64 -0.23
N SER A 301 8.90 4.69 -0.19
CA SER A 301 8.59 5.56 -1.33
C SER A 301 7.99 4.83 -2.55
N THR A 302 7.31 3.70 -2.30
CA THR A 302 6.74 2.86 -3.36
C THR A 302 5.32 2.44 -3.01
N PHE A 303 4.38 2.63 -3.91
CA PHE A 303 3.05 2.03 -3.82
C PHE A 303 3.10 0.59 -4.34
N ILE A 304 2.57 -0.32 -3.56
CA ILE A 304 2.45 -1.73 -3.92
C ILE A 304 0.98 -2.10 -3.92
N GLY A 305 0.42 -2.38 -5.09
CA GLY A 305 -0.93 -2.89 -5.26
C GLY A 305 -0.92 -4.41 -5.39
N LEU A 306 -1.79 -5.08 -4.65
CA LEU A 306 -2.01 -6.52 -4.76
C LEU A 306 -3.30 -6.76 -5.51
N GLY A 307 -3.22 -7.45 -6.63
CA GLY A 307 -4.33 -7.75 -7.51
C GLY A 307 -4.80 -9.20 -7.45
N LYS A 308 -5.82 -9.48 -8.26
CA LYS A 308 -6.32 -10.83 -8.49
C LYS A 308 -5.27 -11.66 -9.26
N ASN A 309 -5.34 -12.97 -9.17
CA ASN A 309 -4.46 -13.93 -9.88
C ASN A 309 -2.96 -13.77 -9.56
N GLY A 310 -2.61 -13.15 -8.43
CA GLY A 310 -1.21 -12.96 -8.02
C GLY A 310 -0.53 -11.77 -8.70
N THR A 311 -1.28 -10.88 -9.32
CA THR A 311 -0.73 -9.66 -9.92
C THR A 311 -0.28 -8.68 -8.83
N ILE A 312 0.90 -8.08 -9.04
CA ILE A 312 1.47 -7.05 -8.18
C ILE A 312 1.69 -5.81 -9.04
N TYR A 313 1.17 -4.68 -8.57
CA TYR A 313 1.35 -3.37 -9.17
C TYR A 313 2.36 -2.58 -8.37
N ILE A 314 3.26 -1.88 -9.03
CA ILE A 314 4.27 -1.06 -8.40
C ILE A 314 4.23 0.32 -9.06
N ALA A 315 4.09 1.36 -8.24
CA ALA A 315 4.23 2.74 -8.67
C ALA A 315 5.20 3.46 -7.72
N SER A 316 6.20 4.13 -8.27
CA SER A 316 7.06 5.04 -7.52
C SER A 316 6.37 6.39 -7.36
N ASP A 317 6.68 7.07 -6.27
CA ASP A 317 6.28 8.45 -5.98
C ASP A 317 6.83 9.43 -7.00
#